data_7c0dd1cec5c5965aaa32dea754accb41
#
_entry.id   7c0dd1cec5c5965aaa32dea754accb41
#
_cell.length_a   1.000
_cell.length_b   1.000
_cell.length_c   1.000
_cell.angle_alpha   90.00
_cell.angle_beta   90.00
_cell.angle_gamma   90.00
#
_symmetry.space_group_name_H-M   'P 1'
#
loop_
_entity.id
_entity.type
_entity.pdbx_description
1 polymer ?
#
loop_
_entity_poly.entity_id
_entity_poly.type
_entity_poly.pdbx_seq_one_letter_code
_entity_poly.pdbx_strand_id
1 'polypeptide(L)'
;MTKNYNDLGVEFKYLIVNDMDQKFGLWVNTVGFQSIQPDSPYPLKDHPSGYFFNAQKGRVLREYQLVYITKGRGLFSSETTPEKQVCKGRLMVLFPGQWHTYHPYRQTGWNEYYIGFEGPVIDNLVKGGFLSKDNQVLEVGLNEELVSLFSRALEIAEADKISSQQYLGGIVLHIVGMILSISKNKIFEVGDVDQKIEQAKIIMNENVFK
;
A
#
# COMPACT_ATOMS: atom_id res chain seq x y z
N MET A 1 16.66 2.51 -19.47
CA MET A 1 15.44 1.80 -19.86
C MET A 1 14.80 1.30 -18.57
N THR A 2 13.68 1.87 -18.16
CA THR A 2 12.89 1.37 -17.02
C THR A 2 12.34 0.00 -17.39
N LYS A 3 12.70 -1.05 -16.64
CA LYS A 3 12.08 -2.36 -16.78
C LYS A 3 10.57 -2.20 -16.59
N ASN A 4 9.78 -2.72 -17.49
CA ASN A 4 8.34 -2.75 -17.35
C ASN A 4 7.98 -3.96 -16.50
N TYR A 5 7.90 -3.80 -15.17
CA TYR A 5 7.67 -4.88 -14.20
C TYR A 5 6.32 -5.59 -14.37
N ASN A 6 5.41 -5.07 -15.19
CA ASN A 6 4.13 -5.73 -15.48
C ASN A 6 4.26 -7.07 -16.23
N ASP A 7 5.43 -7.36 -16.83
CA ASP A 7 5.70 -8.60 -17.57
C ASP A 7 6.57 -9.60 -16.76
N LEU A 8 7.04 -9.21 -15.57
CA LEU A 8 7.88 -10.02 -14.69
C LEU A 8 7.00 -10.65 -13.61
N GLY A 9 6.93 -11.98 -13.56
CA GLY A 9 5.99 -12.71 -12.73
C GLY A 9 6.12 -12.48 -11.22
N VAL A 10 7.35 -12.43 -10.67
CA VAL A 10 7.63 -12.25 -9.22
C VAL A 10 9.01 -11.68 -9.06
N GLU A 11 9.13 -10.58 -8.32
CA GLU A 11 10.40 -10.01 -7.89
C GLU A 11 10.28 -9.57 -6.44
N PHE A 12 11.22 -9.95 -5.59
CA PHE A 12 11.27 -9.49 -4.21
C PHE A 12 12.70 -9.49 -3.66
N LYS A 13 12.95 -8.62 -2.71
CA LYS A 13 14.22 -8.54 -1.99
C LYS A 13 13.97 -8.39 -0.49
N TYR A 14 14.70 -9.17 0.30
CA TYR A 14 14.85 -9.00 1.75
C TYR A 14 16.16 -8.29 2.01
N LEU A 15 16.12 -7.23 2.81
CA LEU A 15 17.25 -6.34 3.03
C LEU A 15 17.84 -6.56 4.41
N ILE A 16 19.17 -6.49 4.48
CA ILE A 16 19.91 -6.46 5.74
C ILE A 16 19.96 -5.02 6.21
N VAL A 17 19.65 -4.80 7.47
CA VAL A 17 19.64 -3.49 8.12
C VAL A 17 20.72 -3.46 9.17
N ASN A 18 21.59 -2.45 9.16
CA ASN A 18 22.65 -2.25 10.12
C ASN A 18 22.34 -1.08 11.10
N ASP A 19 23.17 -0.90 12.13
CA ASP A 19 22.96 0.12 13.16
C ASP A 19 22.95 1.55 12.60
N MET A 20 23.68 1.82 11.51
CA MET A 20 23.69 3.15 10.88
C MET A 20 22.41 3.41 10.09
N ASP A 21 21.84 2.38 9.48
CA ASP A 21 20.56 2.47 8.81
C ASP A 21 19.44 2.76 9.82
N GLN A 22 19.47 2.10 10.99
CA GLN A 22 18.52 2.36 12.07
C GLN A 22 18.64 3.79 12.62
N LYS A 23 19.84 4.35 12.70
CA LYS A 23 20.05 5.75 13.13
C LYS A 23 19.45 6.78 12.18
N PHE A 24 19.23 6.43 10.91
CA PHE A 24 18.50 7.28 9.97
C PHE A 24 17.03 7.45 10.36
N GLY A 25 16.49 6.50 11.14
CA GLY A 25 15.16 6.58 11.73
C GLY A 25 14.03 5.99 10.88
N LEU A 26 14.33 5.52 9.68
CA LEU A 26 13.41 4.79 8.80
C LEU A 26 14.24 3.87 7.90
N TRP A 27 13.95 2.58 7.94
CA TRP A 27 14.62 1.57 7.12
C TRP A 27 13.64 0.60 6.50
N VAL A 28 14.05 -0.05 5.41
CA VAL A 28 13.23 -0.97 4.63
C VAL A 28 13.75 -2.39 4.82
N ASN A 29 12.88 -3.32 5.18
CA ASN A 29 13.21 -4.75 5.37
C ASN A 29 12.88 -5.56 4.12
N THR A 30 11.79 -5.19 3.43
CA THR A 30 11.31 -5.95 2.27
C THR A 30 10.80 -5.03 1.18
N VAL A 31 10.98 -5.43 -0.06
CA VAL A 31 10.36 -4.79 -1.20
C VAL A 31 10.05 -5.84 -2.25
N GLY A 32 8.94 -5.71 -2.94
CA GLY A 32 8.59 -6.70 -3.96
C GLY A 32 7.45 -6.29 -4.88
N PHE A 33 7.36 -7.07 -5.94
CA PHE A 33 6.25 -7.08 -6.90
C PHE A 33 5.84 -8.53 -7.16
N GLN A 34 4.53 -8.79 -7.19
CA GLN A 34 3.99 -10.09 -7.56
C GLN A 34 2.82 -9.93 -8.54
N SER A 35 2.85 -10.72 -9.60
CA SER A 35 1.75 -10.86 -10.54
C SER A 35 1.12 -12.25 -10.37
N ILE A 36 0.00 -12.31 -9.68
CA ILE A 36 -0.75 -13.53 -9.42
C ILE A 36 -1.78 -13.69 -10.54
N GLN A 37 -1.58 -14.71 -11.38
CA GLN A 37 -2.50 -14.99 -12.47
C GLN A 37 -3.79 -15.64 -11.97
N PRO A 38 -4.91 -15.52 -12.71
CA PRO A 38 -6.11 -16.29 -12.42
C PRO A 38 -5.80 -17.77 -12.22
N ASP A 39 -6.51 -18.41 -11.30
CA ASP A 39 -6.36 -19.82 -10.93
C ASP A 39 -4.99 -20.26 -10.37
N SER A 40 -4.06 -19.32 -10.18
CA SER A 40 -2.78 -19.60 -9.53
C SER A 40 -2.92 -19.80 -8.02
N PRO A 41 -2.07 -20.65 -7.40
CA PRO A 41 -2.02 -20.76 -5.95
C PRO A 41 -1.55 -19.44 -5.31
N TYR A 42 -2.10 -19.13 -4.13
CA TYR A 42 -1.69 -17.98 -3.33
C TYR A 42 -1.60 -18.36 -1.86
N PRO A 43 -0.59 -17.91 -1.10
CA PRO A 43 0.62 -17.20 -1.57
C PRO A 43 1.53 -18.09 -2.43
N LEU A 44 2.45 -17.47 -3.16
CA LEU A 44 3.46 -18.19 -3.92
C LEU A 44 4.44 -18.87 -2.96
N LYS A 45 4.94 -20.06 -3.33
CA LYS A 45 5.68 -20.95 -2.41
C LYS A 45 7.09 -20.50 -2.03
N ASP A 46 7.65 -19.51 -2.73
CA ASP A 46 9.09 -19.20 -2.65
C ASP A 46 9.46 -18.14 -1.59
N HIS A 47 8.52 -17.80 -0.67
CA HIS A 47 8.81 -16.87 0.43
C HIS A 47 9.50 -17.56 1.61
N PRO A 48 10.50 -16.91 2.26
CA PRO A 48 11.06 -17.37 3.52
C PRO A 48 10.00 -17.58 4.58
N SER A 49 10.25 -18.50 5.52
CA SER A 49 9.28 -18.91 6.54
C SER A 49 8.66 -17.75 7.37
N GLY A 50 9.42 -16.66 7.59
CA GLY A 50 8.92 -15.49 8.32
C GLY A 50 7.92 -14.61 7.54
N TYR A 51 7.88 -14.75 6.21
CA TYR A 51 7.00 -14.01 5.32
C TYR A 51 5.94 -14.89 4.64
N PHE A 52 6.13 -16.20 4.72
CA PHE A 52 5.12 -17.14 4.24
C PHE A 52 3.90 -17.08 5.14
N PHE A 53 2.71 -16.98 4.55
CA PHE A 53 1.48 -17.08 5.31
C PHE A 53 0.43 -17.90 4.57
N ASN A 54 -0.47 -18.48 5.34
CA ASN A 54 -1.66 -19.10 4.80
C ASN A 54 -2.79 -18.07 4.83
N ALA A 55 -3.38 -17.74 3.69
CA ALA A 55 -4.44 -16.74 3.61
C ALA A 55 -5.66 -17.06 4.49
N GLN A 56 -5.92 -18.35 4.79
CA GLN A 56 -7.00 -18.75 5.70
C GLN A 56 -6.65 -18.51 7.18
N LYS A 57 -5.36 -18.59 7.56
CA LYS A 57 -4.90 -18.39 8.93
C LYS A 57 -4.47 -16.94 9.20
N GLY A 58 -4.12 -16.22 8.16
CA GLY A 58 -3.51 -14.91 8.28
C GLY A 58 -2.09 -14.97 8.83
N ARG A 59 -1.55 -13.79 9.18
CA ARG A 59 -0.23 -13.63 9.79
C ARG A 59 -0.16 -12.37 10.65
N VAL A 60 0.93 -12.26 11.43
CA VAL A 60 1.34 -11.04 12.14
C VAL A 60 2.74 -10.69 11.65
N LEU A 61 2.92 -9.49 11.13
CA LEU A 61 4.23 -8.95 10.79
C LEU A 61 4.82 -8.15 11.94
N ARG A 62 6.15 -8.00 11.96
CA ARG A 62 6.86 -7.14 12.92
C ARG A 62 7.09 -5.73 12.38
N GLU A 63 6.84 -5.53 11.09
CA GLU A 63 7.06 -4.29 10.34
C GLU A 63 5.74 -3.67 9.88
N TYR A 64 5.78 -2.39 9.53
CA TYR A 64 4.74 -1.78 8.68
C TYR A 64 4.90 -2.29 7.26
N GLN A 65 3.81 -2.44 6.54
CA GLN A 65 3.89 -2.76 5.12
C GLN A 65 2.83 -1.99 4.34
N LEU A 66 3.22 -1.40 3.21
CA LEU A 66 2.31 -0.88 2.21
C LEU A 66 2.17 -1.92 1.11
N VAL A 67 0.93 -2.24 0.74
CA VAL A 67 0.62 -3.17 -0.36
C VAL A 67 -0.31 -2.48 -1.35
N TYR A 68 0.16 -2.22 -2.55
CA TYR A 68 -0.56 -1.48 -3.59
C TYR A 68 -1.02 -2.40 -4.70
N ILE A 69 -2.34 -2.46 -4.95
CA ILE A 69 -2.94 -3.31 -5.97
C ILE A 69 -3.11 -2.52 -7.27
N THR A 70 -2.45 -2.95 -8.34
CA THR A 70 -2.47 -2.28 -9.64
C THR A 70 -3.33 -2.99 -10.69
N LYS A 71 -3.66 -4.27 -10.47
CA LYS A 71 -4.54 -5.06 -11.34
C LYS A 71 -5.31 -6.09 -10.50
N GLY A 72 -6.50 -6.46 -10.94
CA GLY A 72 -7.30 -7.49 -10.29
C GLY A 72 -8.02 -7.01 -9.03
N ARG A 73 -8.45 -7.97 -8.22
CA ARG A 73 -9.21 -7.74 -6.98
C ARG A 73 -9.12 -8.94 -6.05
N GLY A 74 -9.41 -8.70 -4.77
CA GLY A 74 -9.37 -9.71 -3.74
C GLY A 74 -9.99 -9.24 -2.44
N LEU A 75 -9.65 -9.86 -1.34
CA LEU A 75 -10.14 -9.56 0.00
C LEU A 75 -9.00 -9.19 0.93
N PHE A 76 -9.29 -8.37 1.90
CA PHE A 76 -8.46 -8.02 3.04
C PHE A 76 -9.27 -8.05 4.32
N SER A 77 -8.70 -8.51 5.41
CA SER A 77 -9.23 -8.32 6.76
C SER A 77 -8.10 -8.23 7.79
N SER A 78 -8.38 -7.60 8.92
CA SER A 78 -7.48 -7.49 10.06
C SER A 78 -8.25 -7.47 11.38
N GLU A 79 -7.55 -7.39 12.51
CA GLU A 79 -8.18 -7.24 13.83
C GLU A 79 -9.14 -6.05 13.91
N THR A 80 -8.87 -4.96 13.20
CA THR A 80 -9.67 -3.72 13.25
C THR A 80 -10.49 -3.46 12.00
N THR A 81 -10.21 -4.19 10.92
CA THR A 81 -10.91 -4.03 9.64
C THR A 81 -11.65 -5.34 9.31
N PRO A 82 -13.01 -5.35 9.34
CA PRO A 82 -13.79 -6.47 8.83
C PRO A 82 -13.43 -6.79 7.38
N GLU A 83 -13.76 -8.00 6.94
CA GLU A 83 -13.47 -8.41 5.56
C GLU A 83 -13.98 -7.38 4.56
N LYS A 84 -13.08 -6.88 3.72
CA LYS A 84 -13.31 -5.81 2.77
C LYS A 84 -12.71 -6.15 1.41
N GLN A 85 -13.44 -5.83 0.35
CA GLN A 85 -12.92 -5.98 -1.00
C GLN A 85 -11.81 -4.96 -1.27
N VAL A 86 -10.71 -5.45 -1.84
CA VAL A 86 -9.61 -4.66 -2.37
C VAL A 86 -9.49 -4.90 -3.87
N CYS A 87 -9.34 -3.83 -4.64
CA CYS A 87 -9.21 -3.91 -6.10
C CYS A 87 -8.11 -2.96 -6.59
N LYS A 88 -7.89 -2.94 -7.90
CA LYS A 88 -6.94 -2.02 -8.54
C LYS A 88 -7.16 -0.58 -8.05
N GLY A 89 -6.06 0.12 -7.74
CA GLY A 89 -6.08 1.48 -7.21
C GLY A 89 -6.32 1.57 -5.70
N ARG A 90 -6.36 0.44 -4.99
CA ARG A 90 -6.36 0.39 -3.51
C ARG A 90 -4.97 0.10 -2.98
N LEU A 91 -4.67 0.72 -1.84
CA LEU A 91 -3.44 0.50 -1.09
C LEU A 91 -3.81 0.07 0.33
N MET A 92 -3.24 -1.05 0.78
CA MET A 92 -3.38 -1.55 2.14
C MET A 92 -2.20 -1.09 3.00
N VAL A 93 -2.49 -0.65 4.22
CA VAL A 93 -1.50 -0.32 5.26
C VAL A 93 -1.56 -1.38 6.33
N LEU A 94 -0.50 -2.16 6.48
CA LEU A 94 -0.36 -3.19 7.50
C LEU A 94 0.48 -2.65 8.66
N PHE A 95 0.08 -2.99 9.88
CA PHE A 95 0.70 -2.50 11.10
C PHE A 95 1.44 -3.62 11.84
N PRO A 96 2.59 -3.34 12.47
CA PRO A 96 3.32 -4.32 13.24
C PRO A 96 2.49 -4.83 14.41
N GLY A 97 2.62 -6.12 14.69
CA GLY A 97 1.94 -6.78 15.80
C GLY A 97 0.44 -7.00 15.60
N GLN A 98 -0.14 -6.61 14.48
CA GLN A 98 -1.56 -6.78 14.17
C GLN A 98 -1.78 -7.95 13.22
N TRP A 99 -2.71 -8.83 13.59
CA TRP A 99 -3.14 -9.89 12.70
C TRP A 99 -3.86 -9.34 11.47
N HIS A 100 -3.53 -9.90 10.30
CA HIS A 100 -4.19 -9.58 9.04
C HIS A 100 -4.13 -10.75 8.07
N THR A 101 -5.02 -10.71 7.09
CA THR A 101 -4.99 -11.59 5.92
C THR A 101 -5.45 -10.84 4.68
N TYR A 102 -4.95 -11.25 3.53
CA TYR A 102 -5.39 -10.79 2.23
C TYR A 102 -5.08 -11.84 1.15
N HIS A 103 -5.88 -11.85 0.10
CA HIS A 103 -5.65 -12.73 -1.05
C HIS A 103 -6.43 -12.26 -2.27
N PRO A 104 -5.95 -12.54 -3.50
CA PRO A 104 -6.71 -12.29 -4.71
C PRO A 104 -7.92 -13.21 -4.84
N TYR A 105 -8.95 -12.77 -5.54
CA TYR A 105 -9.95 -13.69 -6.05
C TYR A 105 -9.34 -14.61 -7.09
N ARG A 106 -9.65 -15.90 -7.00
CA ARG A 106 -9.12 -16.92 -7.89
C ARG A 106 -9.39 -16.61 -9.36
N GLN A 107 -10.56 -16.06 -9.69
CA GLN A 107 -10.99 -15.76 -11.05
C GLN A 107 -10.24 -14.58 -11.68
N THR A 108 -9.69 -13.67 -10.87
CA THR A 108 -9.08 -12.43 -11.40
C THR A 108 -7.58 -12.37 -11.20
N GLY A 109 -7.05 -13.09 -10.21
CA GLY A 109 -5.72 -12.82 -9.71
C GLY A 109 -5.55 -11.35 -9.31
N TRP A 110 -4.34 -10.88 -9.16
CA TRP A 110 -3.99 -9.47 -9.02
C TRP A 110 -2.50 -9.20 -9.26
N ASN A 111 -2.15 -7.92 -9.42
CA ASN A 111 -0.78 -7.45 -9.33
C ASN A 111 -0.64 -6.61 -8.07
N GLU A 112 0.36 -6.92 -7.23
CA GLU A 112 0.67 -6.23 -6.00
C GLU A 112 2.12 -5.76 -5.97
N TYR A 113 2.33 -4.50 -5.60
CA TYR A 113 3.61 -3.96 -5.14
C TYR A 113 3.58 -3.89 -3.63
N TYR A 114 4.69 -4.20 -2.97
CA TYR A 114 4.78 -4.05 -1.52
C TYR A 114 6.13 -3.53 -1.08
N ILE A 115 6.13 -2.84 0.06
CA ILE A 115 7.32 -2.36 0.75
C ILE A 115 7.09 -2.47 2.26
N GLY A 116 7.98 -3.20 2.96
CA GLY A 116 7.96 -3.39 4.40
C GLY A 116 9.07 -2.57 5.05
N PHE A 117 8.75 -1.85 6.13
CA PHE A 117 9.66 -0.89 6.74
C PHE A 117 9.36 -0.71 8.23
N GLU A 118 10.35 -0.17 8.94
CA GLU A 118 10.28 0.14 10.37
C GLU A 118 11.00 1.44 10.69
N GLY A 119 10.79 1.98 11.89
CA GLY A 119 11.56 3.06 12.45
C GLY A 119 10.75 4.14 13.17
N PRO A 120 11.39 4.93 14.05
CA PRO A 120 10.71 5.94 14.85
C PRO A 120 10.03 7.04 14.02
N VAL A 121 10.48 7.29 12.80
CA VAL A 121 9.84 8.27 11.92
C VAL A 121 8.41 7.83 11.61
N ILE A 122 8.20 6.57 11.20
CA ILE A 122 6.85 6.06 10.88
C ILE A 122 6.01 5.88 12.15
N ASP A 123 6.62 5.47 13.27
CA ASP A 123 5.93 5.38 14.55
C ASP A 123 5.34 6.74 14.99
N ASN A 124 6.07 7.83 14.74
CA ASN A 124 5.60 9.18 15.02
C ASN A 124 4.45 9.59 14.09
N LEU A 125 4.47 9.19 12.82
CA LEU A 125 3.35 9.45 11.91
C LEU A 125 2.08 8.71 12.35
N VAL A 126 2.21 7.47 12.81
CA VAL A 126 1.09 6.70 13.38
C VAL A 126 0.57 7.33 14.66
N LYS A 127 1.46 7.69 15.62
CA LYS A 127 1.08 8.40 16.85
C LYS A 127 0.39 9.74 16.57
N GLY A 128 0.83 10.43 15.52
CA GLY A 128 0.24 11.70 15.07
C GLY A 128 -1.08 11.54 14.31
N GLY A 129 -1.58 10.30 14.10
CA GLY A 129 -2.84 10.03 13.44
C GLY A 129 -2.81 10.19 11.92
N PHE A 130 -1.62 10.28 11.31
CA PHE A 130 -1.48 10.33 9.85
C PHE A 130 -1.81 8.99 9.20
N LEU A 131 -1.45 7.88 9.85
CA LEU A 131 -1.82 6.52 9.48
C LEU A 131 -2.59 5.90 10.65
N SER A 132 -3.68 5.19 10.37
CA SER A 132 -4.55 4.63 11.40
C SER A 132 -4.92 3.19 11.11
N LYS A 133 -4.97 2.37 12.17
CA LYS A 133 -5.46 0.99 12.13
C LYS A 133 -6.94 0.89 11.76
N ASP A 134 -7.71 1.97 11.95
CA ASP A 134 -9.13 2.02 11.62
C ASP A 134 -9.38 2.31 10.13
N ASN A 135 -8.35 2.75 9.39
CA ASN A 135 -8.44 3.04 7.96
C ASN A 135 -7.25 2.44 7.20
N GLN A 136 -7.23 1.11 7.14
CA GLN A 136 -6.12 0.36 6.54
C GLN A 136 -6.20 0.20 5.01
N VAL A 137 -7.36 0.45 4.39
CA VAL A 137 -7.54 0.33 2.94
C VAL A 137 -7.84 1.70 2.35
N LEU A 138 -6.82 2.28 1.72
CA LEU A 138 -6.88 3.61 1.13
C LEU A 138 -7.23 3.54 -0.36
N GLU A 139 -8.08 4.45 -0.81
CA GLU A 139 -8.40 4.60 -2.22
C GLU A 139 -7.49 5.66 -2.86
N VAL A 140 -6.43 5.21 -3.49
CA VAL A 140 -5.42 6.09 -4.10
C VAL A 140 -5.55 6.19 -5.62
N GLY A 141 -6.42 5.36 -6.23
CA GLY A 141 -6.54 5.26 -7.69
C GLY A 141 -5.34 4.54 -8.31
N LEU A 142 -5.38 4.35 -9.64
CA LEU A 142 -4.19 3.97 -10.38
C LEU A 142 -3.35 5.23 -10.60
N ASN A 143 -2.12 5.20 -10.11
CA ASN A 143 -1.21 6.34 -10.11
C ASN A 143 0.17 5.90 -10.59
N GLU A 144 0.62 6.46 -11.72
CA GLU A 144 1.89 6.11 -12.35
C GLU A 144 3.10 6.48 -11.49
N GLU A 145 3.00 7.58 -10.73
CA GLU A 145 4.07 8.01 -9.84
C GLU A 145 4.24 7.03 -8.67
N LEU A 146 3.14 6.54 -8.07
CA LEU A 146 3.21 5.48 -7.05
C LEU A 146 3.85 4.21 -7.62
N VAL A 147 3.44 3.75 -8.81
CA VAL A 147 4.06 2.60 -9.47
C VAL A 147 5.55 2.83 -9.69
N SER A 148 5.93 4.03 -10.16
CA SER A 148 7.33 4.40 -10.38
C SER A 148 8.15 4.36 -9.09
N LEU A 149 7.60 4.85 -7.96
CA LEU A 149 8.27 4.82 -6.66
C LEU A 149 8.48 3.40 -6.16
N PHE A 150 7.47 2.52 -6.24
CA PHE A 150 7.63 1.11 -5.88
C PHE A 150 8.65 0.40 -6.78
N SER A 151 8.60 0.63 -8.09
CA SER A 151 9.57 0.07 -9.04
C SER A 151 10.99 0.58 -8.74
N ARG A 152 11.12 1.86 -8.41
CA ARG A 152 12.41 2.45 -8.03
C ARG A 152 12.94 1.85 -6.74
N ALA A 153 12.08 1.56 -5.77
CA ALA A 153 12.48 0.89 -4.53
C ALA A 153 13.05 -0.51 -4.82
N LEU A 154 12.45 -1.28 -5.73
CA LEU A 154 12.97 -2.57 -6.19
C LEU A 154 14.36 -2.42 -6.82
N GLU A 155 14.53 -1.49 -7.77
CA GLU A 155 15.83 -1.24 -8.42
C GLU A 155 16.94 -0.90 -7.41
N ILE A 156 16.63 -0.06 -6.41
CA ILE A 156 17.59 0.34 -5.37
C ILE A 156 17.92 -0.84 -4.45
N ALA A 157 16.92 -1.64 -4.09
CA ALA A 157 17.11 -2.83 -3.26
C ALA A 157 17.93 -3.92 -3.98
N GLU A 158 17.71 -4.11 -5.28
CA GLU A 158 18.51 -5.03 -6.10
C GLU A 158 19.96 -4.58 -6.24
N ALA A 159 20.18 -3.28 -6.44
CA ALA A 159 21.50 -2.72 -6.63
C ALA A 159 22.39 -2.81 -5.37
N ASP A 160 21.77 -2.84 -4.18
CA ASP A 160 22.37 -3.04 -2.85
C ASP A 160 23.68 -2.23 -2.64
N LYS A 161 23.61 -0.92 -2.95
CA LYS A 161 24.73 0.00 -2.87
C LYS A 161 24.83 0.64 -1.48
N ILE A 162 25.97 1.26 -1.20
CA ILE A 162 26.17 2.07 0.01
C ILE A 162 25.06 3.13 0.08
N SER A 163 24.46 3.31 1.25
CA SER A 163 23.33 4.22 1.52
C SER A 163 22.02 3.89 0.76
N SER A 164 21.85 2.68 0.24
CA SER A 164 20.56 2.23 -0.33
C SER A 164 19.42 2.36 0.68
N GLN A 165 19.65 2.09 1.95
CA GLN A 165 18.64 2.18 3.02
C GLN A 165 18.12 3.61 3.20
N GLN A 166 19.00 4.62 3.17
CA GLN A 166 18.61 6.02 3.29
C GLN A 166 17.78 6.47 2.08
N TYR A 167 18.12 5.99 0.89
CA TYR A 167 17.34 6.26 -0.31
C TYR A 167 15.96 5.59 -0.24
N LEU A 168 15.90 4.32 0.15
CA LEU A 168 14.65 3.58 0.33
C LEU A 168 13.75 4.23 1.39
N GLY A 169 14.31 4.67 2.52
CA GLY A 169 13.58 5.44 3.52
C GLY A 169 12.96 6.72 2.97
N GLY A 170 13.70 7.44 2.10
CA GLY A 170 13.19 8.61 1.37
C GLY A 170 12.03 8.26 0.44
N ILE A 171 12.10 7.13 -0.27
CA ILE A 171 11.00 6.64 -1.13
C ILE A 171 9.76 6.31 -0.30
N VAL A 172 9.90 5.63 0.85
CA VAL A 172 8.79 5.33 1.75
C VAL A 172 8.09 6.61 2.20
N LEU A 173 8.83 7.63 2.63
CA LEU A 173 8.25 8.92 3.03
C LEU A 173 7.54 9.62 1.89
N HIS A 174 8.08 9.55 0.67
CA HIS A 174 7.42 10.09 -0.51
C HIS A 174 6.09 9.39 -0.78
N ILE A 175 6.07 8.04 -0.77
CA ILE A 175 4.85 7.25 -0.94
C ILE A 175 3.83 7.62 0.15
N VAL A 176 4.24 7.68 1.42
CA VAL A 176 3.35 8.04 2.53
C VAL A 176 2.78 9.44 2.35
N GLY A 177 3.59 10.43 1.99
CA GLY A 177 3.12 11.80 1.70
C GLY A 177 2.09 11.83 0.57
N MET A 178 2.33 11.11 -0.52
CA MET A 178 1.42 11.01 -1.66
C MET A 178 0.08 10.38 -1.27
N ILE A 179 0.08 9.22 -0.62
CA ILE A 179 -1.17 8.52 -0.27
C ILE A 179 -2.02 9.34 0.71
N LEU A 180 -1.40 10.06 1.64
CA LEU A 180 -2.08 10.98 2.55
C LEU A 180 -2.71 12.15 1.79
N SER A 181 -1.97 12.76 0.86
CA SER A 181 -2.47 13.86 0.02
C SER A 181 -3.66 13.41 -0.83
N ILE A 182 -3.52 12.31 -1.56
CA ILE A 182 -4.57 11.77 -2.43
C ILE A 182 -5.83 11.43 -1.62
N SER A 183 -5.67 10.74 -0.47
CA SER A 183 -6.79 10.32 0.37
C SER A 183 -7.56 11.51 0.96
N LYS A 184 -6.85 12.58 1.36
CA LYS A 184 -7.49 13.80 1.89
C LYS A 184 -8.18 14.60 0.79
N ASN A 185 -7.55 14.78 -0.35
CA ASN A 185 -8.13 15.56 -1.46
C ASN A 185 -9.42 14.91 -1.98
N LYS A 186 -9.49 13.58 -2.07
CA LYS A 186 -10.75 12.90 -2.44
C LYS A 186 -11.90 13.18 -1.47
N ILE A 187 -11.63 13.27 -0.18
CA ILE A 187 -12.67 13.61 0.82
C ILE A 187 -13.17 15.03 0.59
N PHE A 188 -12.29 15.98 0.29
CA PHE A 188 -12.67 17.37 0.00
C PHE A 188 -13.43 17.50 -1.31
N GLU A 189 -13.02 16.78 -2.38
CA GLU A 189 -13.72 16.79 -3.67
C GLU A 189 -15.14 16.25 -3.56
N VAL A 190 -15.36 15.17 -2.83
CA VAL A 190 -16.70 14.61 -2.58
C VAL A 190 -17.53 15.59 -1.75
N GLY A 191 -16.98 16.19 -0.71
CA GLY A 191 -17.67 17.19 0.12
C GLY A 191 -18.04 18.45 -0.68
N ASP A 192 -17.18 18.95 -1.58
CA ASP A 192 -17.46 20.10 -2.43
C ASP A 192 -18.55 19.81 -3.47
N VAL A 193 -18.56 18.61 -4.04
CA VAL A 193 -19.63 18.16 -4.96
C VAL A 193 -20.97 18.07 -4.25
N ASP A 194 -21.05 17.49 -3.06
CA ASP A 194 -22.28 17.39 -2.29
C ASP A 194 -22.81 18.79 -1.91
N GLN A 195 -21.95 19.72 -1.49
CA GLN A 195 -22.33 21.10 -1.21
C GLN A 195 -22.85 21.83 -2.47
N LYS A 196 -22.21 21.64 -3.62
CA LYS A 196 -22.67 22.21 -4.90
C LYS A 196 -24.01 21.63 -5.34
N ILE A 197 -24.24 20.33 -5.11
CA ILE A 197 -25.53 19.68 -5.39
C ILE A 197 -26.64 20.26 -4.50
N GLU A 198 -26.40 20.43 -3.21
CA GLU A 198 -27.38 21.03 -2.29
C GLU A 198 -27.67 22.50 -2.63
N GLN A 199 -26.65 23.28 -2.97
CA GLN A 199 -26.84 24.65 -3.45
C GLN A 199 -27.65 24.70 -4.76
N ALA A 200 -27.38 23.79 -5.70
CA ALA A 200 -28.17 23.70 -6.94
C ALA A 200 -29.65 23.35 -6.66
N LYS A 201 -29.92 22.43 -5.73
CA LYS A 201 -31.29 22.09 -5.33
C LYS A 201 -32.03 23.29 -4.72
N ILE A 202 -31.37 24.07 -3.86
CA ILE A 202 -31.95 25.27 -3.25
C ILE A 202 -32.29 26.28 -4.35
N ILE A 203 -31.38 26.57 -5.27
CA ILE A 203 -31.59 27.50 -6.39
C ILE A 203 -32.71 27.03 -7.32
N MET A 204 -32.79 25.72 -7.59
CA MET A 204 -33.87 25.14 -8.40
C MET A 204 -35.23 25.31 -7.70
N ASN A 205 -35.31 25.00 -6.42
CA ASN A 205 -36.57 25.16 -5.65
C ASN A 205 -37.05 26.61 -5.55
N GLU A 206 -36.12 27.57 -5.39
CA GLU A 206 -36.48 28.99 -5.34
C GLU A 206 -36.97 29.56 -6.69
N ASN A 207 -36.60 28.93 -7.80
CA ASN A 207 -37.00 29.37 -9.15
C ASN A 207 -38.21 28.62 -9.73
N VAL A 208 -38.68 27.53 -9.10
CA VAL A 208 -39.86 26.78 -9.53
C VAL A 208 -41.16 27.46 -9.12
N PHE A 209 -41.12 28.41 -8.17
CA PHE A 209 -42.30 29.13 -7.66
C PHE A 209 -42.37 30.59 -8.11
N LYS A 210 -41.65 30.94 -9.18
CA LYS A 210 -41.81 32.18 -9.91
C LYS A 210 -42.33 31.91 -11.32
#